data_f56cc55f125955de065838dcce3c3823
#
_entry.id   f56cc55f125955de065838dcce3c3823
#
_cell.length_a   1.000
_cell.length_b   1.000
_cell.length_c   1.000
_cell.angle_alpha   90.00
_cell.angle_beta   90.00
_cell.angle_gamma   90.00
#
_symmetry.space_group_name_H-M   'P 1'
#
loop_
_entity.id
_entity.type
_entity.pdbx_description
1 polymer ?
#
loop_
_entity_poly.entity_id
_entity_poly.type
_entity_poly.pdbx_seq_one_letter_code
_entity_poly.pdbx_strand_id
1 'polypeptide(L)'
;IFETLRFLVEMALIGVHDMSISPFSPYPGSELFDDLRKNGKISELSDDYFYSLETYTDLLHTISMSEHVGGRALGLYRSFGMLLFYGVAFAARPWRIVKTIVNVFSDRQESRGEMSLRDLFFRIRGSETMPPPPR
;
A
#
# COMPACT_ATOMS: atom_id res chain seq x y z
N ILE A 1 -10.52 -10.43 5.52
CA ILE A 1 -9.33 -9.85 6.17
C ILE A 1 -8.38 -10.97 6.63
N PHE A 2 -8.83 -11.95 7.42
CA PHE A 2 -7.96 -13.04 7.92
C PHE A 2 -7.36 -13.87 6.79
N GLU A 3 -8.11 -14.20 5.77
CA GLU A 3 -7.62 -14.91 4.58
C GLU A 3 -6.55 -14.08 3.85
N THR A 4 -6.75 -12.78 3.74
CA THR A 4 -5.75 -11.88 3.16
C THR A 4 -4.46 -11.88 3.97
N LEU A 5 -4.54 -11.76 5.30
CA LEU A 5 -3.36 -11.80 6.18
C LEU A 5 -2.62 -13.14 6.08
N ARG A 6 -3.34 -14.25 6.03
CA ARG A 6 -2.74 -15.57 5.81
C ARG A 6 -2.03 -15.64 4.46
N PHE A 7 -2.67 -15.17 3.40
CA PHE A 7 -2.07 -15.12 2.07
C PHE A 7 -0.79 -14.28 2.05
N LEU A 8 -0.76 -13.13 2.76
CA LEU A 8 0.44 -12.31 2.90
C LEU A 8 1.61 -13.09 3.53
N VAL A 9 1.34 -13.85 4.60
CA VAL A 9 2.35 -14.68 5.25
C VAL A 9 2.86 -15.76 4.29
N GLU A 10 1.98 -16.44 3.58
CA GLU A 10 2.37 -17.46 2.59
C GLU A 10 3.25 -16.87 1.49
N MET A 11 2.89 -15.69 0.95
CA MET A 11 3.70 -15.00 -0.07
C MET A 11 5.06 -14.55 0.47
N ALA A 12 5.13 -14.08 1.72
CA ALA A 12 6.38 -13.72 2.36
C ALA A 12 7.31 -14.94 2.51
N LEU A 13 6.76 -16.11 2.91
CA LEU A 13 7.51 -17.35 3.07
C LEU A 13 8.01 -17.92 1.73
N ILE A 14 7.20 -17.87 0.67
CA ILE A 14 7.59 -18.26 -0.69
C ILE A 14 8.72 -17.37 -1.21
N GLY A 15 8.77 -16.11 -0.76
CA GLY A 15 9.88 -15.21 -1.08
C GLY A 15 9.54 -14.09 -2.03
N VAL A 16 8.28 -13.73 -2.15
CA VAL A 16 7.84 -12.51 -2.84
C VAL A 16 8.62 -11.31 -2.28
N HIS A 17 9.12 -10.44 -3.16
CA HIS A 17 10.01 -9.35 -2.78
C HIS A 17 9.27 -8.13 -2.27
N ASP A 18 8.13 -7.83 -2.89
CA ASP A 18 7.35 -6.64 -2.60
C ASP A 18 5.87 -6.93 -2.76
N MET A 19 5.03 -6.30 -1.94
CA MET A 19 3.59 -6.46 -1.99
C MET A 19 2.91 -5.16 -1.61
N SER A 20 1.86 -4.83 -2.32
CA SER A 20 0.98 -3.70 -2.01
C SER A 20 -0.43 -4.21 -1.72
N ILE A 21 -1.01 -3.74 -0.63
CA ILE A 21 -2.40 -4.01 -0.29
C ILE A 21 -3.18 -2.75 -0.63
N SER A 22 -4.13 -2.88 -1.55
CA SER A 22 -5.04 -1.79 -1.89
C SER A 22 -6.46 -2.15 -1.44
N PRO A 23 -7.20 -1.21 -0.84
CA PRO A 23 -8.62 -1.40 -0.64
C PRO A 23 -9.31 -1.47 -2.00
N PHE A 24 -10.44 -2.14 -2.01
CA PHE A 24 -11.26 -2.19 -3.21
C PHE A 24 -11.78 -0.78 -3.56
N SER A 25 -11.60 -0.38 -4.80
CA SER A 25 -12.11 0.87 -5.36
C SER A 25 -13.13 0.57 -6.46
N PRO A 26 -14.39 0.97 -6.30
CA PRO A 26 -15.42 0.74 -7.30
C PRO A 26 -15.25 1.72 -8.45
N TYR A 27 -14.75 1.24 -9.59
CA TYR A 27 -14.64 2.05 -10.80
C TYR A 27 -15.96 2.09 -11.58
N PRO A 28 -16.32 3.25 -12.18
CA PRO A 28 -17.48 3.38 -13.05
C PRO A 28 -17.47 2.32 -14.16
N GLY A 29 -18.61 1.67 -14.39
CA GLY A 29 -18.76 0.58 -15.35
C GLY A 29 -18.54 -0.82 -14.77
N SER A 30 -18.21 -0.96 -13.49
CA SER A 30 -18.23 -2.25 -12.81
C SER A 30 -19.62 -2.53 -12.19
N GLU A 31 -20.03 -3.79 -12.17
CA GLU A 31 -21.31 -4.22 -11.57
C GLU A 31 -21.45 -3.72 -10.12
N LEU A 32 -20.40 -3.84 -9.33
CA LEU A 32 -20.40 -3.39 -7.96
C LEU A 32 -20.49 -1.87 -7.81
N PHE A 33 -19.94 -1.10 -8.76
CA PHE A 33 -20.14 0.35 -8.82
C PHE A 33 -21.60 0.70 -9.02
N ASP A 34 -22.27 0.03 -9.96
CA ASP A 34 -23.68 0.27 -10.27
C ASP A 34 -24.57 -0.08 -9.06
N ASP A 35 -24.25 -1.15 -8.35
CA ASP A 35 -24.98 -1.55 -7.13
C ASP A 35 -24.77 -0.55 -5.98
N LEU A 36 -23.54 -0.08 -5.75
CA LEU A 36 -23.26 0.95 -4.75
C LEU A 36 -23.95 2.28 -5.07
N ARG A 37 -24.04 2.63 -6.35
CA ARG A 37 -24.76 3.81 -6.82
C ARG A 37 -26.27 3.68 -6.62
N LYS A 38 -26.87 2.54 -6.96
CA LYS A 38 -28.28 2.25 -6.74
C LYS A 38 -28.63 2.31 -5.24
N ASN A 39 -27.72 1.87 -4.38
CA ASN A 39 -27.89 1.89 -2.93
C ASN A 39 -27.55 3.27 -2.29
N GLY A 40 -27.31 4.31 -3.10
CA GLY A 40 -27.06 5.65 -2.63
C GLY A 40 -25.72 5.87 -1.91
N LYS A 41 -24.79 4.91 -1.98
CA LYS A 41 -23.45 5.04 -1.38
C LYS A 41 -22.49 5.87 -2.22
N ILE A 42 -22.76 5.99 -3.50
CA ILE A 42 -22.07 6.85 -4.45
C ILE A 42 -23.11 7.81 -5.01
N SER A 43 -23.10 9.06 -4.53
CA SER A 43 -24.11 10.05 -4.91
C SER A 43 -23.78 10.73 -6.25
N GLU A 44 -22.55 11.17 -6.42
CA GLU A 44 -22.10 11.90 -7.61
C GLU A 44 -20.69 11.47 -8.04
N LEU A 45 -20.46 11.53 -9.36
CA LEU A 45 -19.13 11.40 -9.94
C LEU A 45 -18.44 12.75 -9.93
N SER A 46 -18.03 13.18 -8.73
CA SER A 46 -17.29 14.42 -8.53
C SER A 46 -15.76 14.15 -8.58
N ASP A 47 -14.99 15.22 -8.70
CA ASP A 47 -13.53 15.13 -8.59
C ASP A 47 -13.11 14.51 -7.26
N ASP A 48 -13.82 14.82 -6.16
CA ASP A 48 -13.58 14.21 -4.85
C ASP A 48 -13.80 12.70 -4.85
N TYR A 49 -14.77 12.20 -5.62
CA TYR A 49 -14.95 10.77 -5.82
C TYR A 49 -13.73 10.15 -6.50
N PHE A 50 -13.23 10.75 -7.59
CA PHE A 50 -12.06 10.24 -8.31
C PHE A 50 -10.79 10.33 -7.47
N TYR A 51 -10.59 11.40 -6.72
CA TYR A 51 -9.49 11.48 -5.74
C TYR A 51 -9.59 10.41 -4.66
N SER A 52 -10.80 10.04 -4.24
CA SER A 52 -11.02 8.97 -3.26
C SER A 52 -10.61 7.58 -3.77
N LEU A 53 -10.57 7.39 -5.09
CA LEU A 53 -10.10 6.14 -5.71
C LEU A 53 -8.57 6.02 -5.70
N GLU A 54 -7.84 7.11 -5.52
CA GLU A 54 -6.38 7.13 -5.38
C GLU A 54 -5.94 6.61 -4.00
N THR A 55 -6.17 5.34 -3.76
CA THR A 55 -5.86 4.68 -2.48
C THR A 55 -4.36 4.44 -2.25
N TYR A 56 -3.53 4.83 -3.21
CA TYR A 56 -2.07 4.58 -3.14
C TYR A 56 -1.31 5.62 -2.34
N THR A 57 -1.83 6.84 -2.22
CA THR A 57 -1.10 7.97 -1.66
C THR A 57 -1.21 8.07 -0.15
N ASP A 58 -2.30 7.61 0.47
CA ASP A 58 -2.48 7.70 1.90
C ASP A 58 -2.83 6.34 2.54
N LEU A 59 -1.93 5.86 3.40
CA LEU A 59 -2.11 4.60 4.11
C LEU A 59 -3.19 4.69 5.21
N LEU A 60 -3.42 5.86 5.74
CA LEU A 60 -4.31 6.08 6.89
C LEU A 60 -5.69 6.58 6.48
N HIS A 61 -5.79 7.34 5.38
CA HIS A 61 -7.06 7.82 4.85
C HIS A 61 -7.57 6.88 3.75
N THR A 62 -8.30 5.88 4.18
CA THR A 62 -8.91 4.90 3.27
C THR A 62 -10.42 5.05 3.32
N ILE A 63 -11.03 5.31 2.17
CA ILE A 63 -12.49 5.28 2.06
C ILE A 63 -12.92 3.80 1.97
N SER A 64 -13.75 3.38 2.94
CA SER A 64 -14.31 2.05 2.93
C SER A 64 -15.70 2.06 2.31
N MET A 65 -15.91 1.25 1.29
CA MET A 65 -17.23 0.98 0.72
C MET A 65 -17.91 -0.22 1.39
N SER A 66 -17.25 -0.83 2.40
CA SER A 66 -17.81 -1.94 3.18
C SER A 66 -18.78 -1.42 4.24
N GLU A 67 -19.85 -2.19 4.47
CA GLU A 67 -20.80 -1.92 5.55
C GLU A 67 -20.27 -2.31 6.93
N HIS A 68 -19.31 -3.23 6.96
CA HIS A 68 -18.85 -3.88 8.18
C HIS A 68 -17.50 -3.35 8.68
N VAL A 69 -16.74 -2.65 7.82
CA VAL A 69 -15.40 -2.18 8.14
C VAL A 69 -15.27 -0.70 7.81
N GLY A 70 -15.10 0.13 8.81
CA GLY A 70 -14.88 1.56 8.63
C GLY A 70 -13.50 1.86 7.99
N GLY A 71 -13.37 3.01 7.34
CA GLY A 71 -12.15 3.40 6.63
C GLY A 71 -10.90 3.40 7.51
N ARG A 72 -11.00 3.86 8.77
CA ARG A 72 -9.87 3.84 9.72
C ARG A 72 -9.42 2.42 10.05
N ALA A 73 -10.37 1.50 10.28
CA ALA A 73 -10.06 0.10 10.54
C ALA A 73 -9.41 -0.55 9.32
N LEU A 74 -9.89 -0.24 8.12
CA LEU A 74 -9.32 -0.74 6.87
C LEU A 74 -7.89 -0.23 6.66
N GLY A 75 -7.61 1.03 6.95
CA GLY A 75 -6.26 1.61 6.94
C GLY A 75 -5.30 0.92 7.93
N LEU A 76 -5.79 0.64 9.15
CA LEU A 76 -5.01 -0.10 10.15
C LEU A 76 -4.72 -1.54 9.70
N TYR A 77 -5.72 -2.26 9.16
CA TYR A 77 -5.52 -3.62 8.62
C TYR A 77 -4.52 -3.63 7.45
N ARG A 78 -4.58 -2.62 6.59
CA ARG A 78 -3.63 -2.45 5.49
C ARG A 78 -2.21 -2.26 6.01
N SER A 79 -2.02 -1.32 6.94
CA SER A 79 -0.71 -1.04 7.55
C SER A 79 -0.17 -2.25 8.31
N PHE A 80 -1.02 -2.92 9.09
CA PHE A 80 -0.66 -4.14 9.81
C PHE A 80 -0.30 -5.28 8.85
N GLY A 81 -1.07 -5.48 7.78
CA GLY A 81 -0.79 -6.50 6.77
C GLY A 81 0.56 -6.29 6.08
N MET A 82 0.89 -5.04 5.73
CA MET A 82 2.20 -4.71 5.16
C MET A 82 3.33 -4.96 6.16
N LEU A 83 3.16 -4.53 7.41
CA LEU A 83 4.14 -4.78 8.48
C LEU A 83 4.36 -6.28 8.71
N LEU A 84 3.28 -7.05 8.74
CA LEU A 84 3.32 -8.52 8.88
C LEU A 84 4.07 -9.16 7.71
N PHE A 85 3.76 -8.77 6.48
CA PHE A 85 4.43 -9.29 5.29
C PHE A 85 5.94 -9.06 5.35
N TYR A 86 6.37 -7.81 5.55
CA TYR A 86 7.80 -7.49 5.60
C TYR A 86 8.48 -8.11 6.83
N GLY A 87 7.81 -8.14 7.98
CA GLY A 87 8.33 -8.79 9.19
C GLY A 87 8.62 -10.27 8.96
N VAL A 88 7.68 -11.01 8.37
CA VAL A 88 7.87 -12.42 8.02
C VAL A 88 8.92 -12.60 6.91
N ALA A 89 8.89 -11.76 5.88
CA ALA A 89 9.86 -11.84 4.77
C ALA A 89 11.31 -11.63 5.24
N PHE A 90 11.53 -10.68 6.14
CA PHE A 90 12.84 -10.40 6.73
C PHE A 90 13.27 -11.47 7.75
N ALA A 91 12.35 -11.98 8.56
CA ALA A 91 12.64 -13.07 9.48
C ALA A 91 13.02 -14.36 8.73
N ALA A 92 12.31 -14.69 7.66
CA ALA A 92 12.61 -15.86 6.83
C ALA A 92 13.91 -15.71 6.03
N ARG A 93 14.30 -14.48 5.67
CA ARG A 93 15.47 -14.18 4.83
C ARG A 93 16.24 -12.96 5.32
N PRO A 94 16.98 -13.06 6.42
CA PRO A 94 17.64 -11.91 7.06
C PRO A 94 18.67 -11.21 6.16
N TRP A 95 19.27 -11.90 5.19
CA TRP A 95 20.17 -11.27 4.20
C TRP A 95 19.47 -10.19 3.34
N ARG A 96 18.13 -10.23 3.23
CA ARG A 96 17.36 -9.18 2.53
C ARG A 96 17.47 -7.83 3.22
N ILE A 97 17.57 -7.81 4.55
CA ILE A 97 17.76 -6.56 5.31
C ILE A 97 19.04 -5.87 4.83
N VAL A 98 20.12 -6.65 4.74
CA VAL A 98 21.42 -6.13 4.26
C VAL A 98 21.30 -5.64 2.82
N LYS A 99 20.65 -6.41 1.94
CA LYS A 99 20.44 -6.01 0.54
C LYS A 99 19.61 -4.73 0.43
N THR A 100 18.52 -4.63 1.18
CA THR A 100 17.65 -3.44 1.22
C THR A 100 18.44 -2.20 1.70
N ILE A 101 19.24 -2.33 2.77
CA ILE A 101 20.08 -1.24 3.25
C ILE A 101 21.07 -0.82 2.15
N VAL A 102 21.76 -1.76 1.54
CA VAL A 102 22.70 -1.47 0.45
C VAL A 102 21.99 -0.80 -0.72
N ASN A 103 20.81 -1.26 -1.11
CA ASN A 103 20.05 -0.70 -2.23
C ASN A 103 19.53 0.72 -1.93
N VAL A 104 19.14 1.02 -0.71
CA VAL A 104 18.71 2.37 -0.28
C VAL A 104 19.87 3.39 -0.44
N PHE A 105 21.11 2.95 -0.17
CA PHE A 105 22.30 3.82 -0.32
C PHE A 105 22.94 3.76 -1.71
N SER A 106 22.65 2.72 -2.48
CA SER A 106 23.16 2.52 -3.84
C SER A 106 22.08 2.84 -4.84
N ASP A 107 21.98 3.79 -5.58
CA ASP A 107 20.93 4.18 -6.55
C ASP A 107 20.18 3.05 -7.33
N ARG A 108 20.21 1.82 -6.80
CA ARG A 108 19.55 0.62 -7.32
C ARG A 108 18.35 0.27 -6.45
N GLN A 109 17.20 0.82 -6.82
CA GLN A 109 15.95 0.51 -6.13
C GLN A 109 15.25 -0.63 -6.84
N GLU A 110 15.04 -1.75 -6.14
CA GLU A 110 14.35 -2.92 -6.68
C GLU A 110 12.91 -3.03 -6.15
N SER A 111 12.55 -2.31 -5.08
CA SER A 111 11.23 -2.38 -4.47
C SER A 111 10.63 -1.01 -4.10
N ARG A 112 9.30 -0.95 -4.03
CA ARG A 112 8.58 0.26 -3.56
C ARG A 112 8.91 0.59 -2.11
N GLY A 113 9.13 -0.42 -1.28
CA GLY A 113 9.54 -0.25 0.11
C GLY A 113 10.89 0.46 0.22
N GLU A 114 11.86 0.13 -0.64
CA GLU A 114 13.17 0.80 -0.71
C GLU A 114 13.04 2.26 -1.13
N MET A 115 12.16 2.57 -2.11
CA MET A 115 11.86 3.95 -2.50
C MET A 115 11.27 4.75 -1.34
N SER A 116 10.28 4.20 -0.65
CA SER A 116 9.63 4.88 0.48
C SER A 116 10.58 5.11 1.65
N LEU A 117 11.44 4.15 1.97
CA LEU A 117 12.48 4.28 3.00
C LEU A 117 13.51 5.34 2.64
N ARG A 118 13.93 5.38 1.38
CA ARG A 118 14.84 6.40 0.88
C ARG A 118 14.23 7.80 0.97
N ASP A 119 12.99 7.97 0.51
CA ASP A 119 12.29 9.25 0.58
C ASP A 119 12.14 9.73 2.03
N LEU A 120 11.79 8.80 2.94
CA LEU A 120 11.71 9.12 4.36
C LEU A 120 13.08 9.54 4.92
N PHE A 121 14.14 8.83 4.57
CA PHE A 121 15.50 9.14 5.02
C PHE A 121 15.96 10.51 4.56
N PHE A 122 15.73 10.87 3.28
CA PHE A 122 16.07 12.18 2.74
C PHE A 122 15.24 13.31 3.35
N ARG A 123 13.95 13.08 3.61
CA ARG A 123 13.08 14.05 4.31
C ARG A 123 13.56 14.32 5.74
N ILE A 124 13.94 13.28 6.49
CA ILE A 124 14.45 13.43 7.86
C ILE A 124 15.80 14.18 7.87
N ARG A 125 16.65 13.95 6.86
CA ARG A 125 17.97 14.56 6.76
C ARG A 125 17.95 16.02 6.26
N GLY A 126 16.77 16.55 5.91
CA GLY A 126 16.61 17.95 5.47
C GLY A 126 17.28 18.29 4.13
N SER A 127 17.55 17.29 3.30
CA SER A 127 18.14 17.49 1.98
C SER A 127 17.05 17.85 0.98
N GLU A 128 16.92 19.13 0.62
CA GLU A 128 15.91 19.64 -0.32
C GLU A 128 16.11 19.18 -1.79
N THR A 129 17.15 18.43 -2.07
CA THR A 129 17.43 17.93 -3.43
C THR A 129 17.04 16.47 -3.56
N MET A 130 15.78 16.23 -3.87
CA MET A 130 15.34 14.93 -4.36
C MET A 130 16.03 14.71 -5.73
N PRO A 131 16.84 13.67 -5.92
CA PRO A 131 17.36 13.36 -7.26
C PRO A 131 16.17 13.03 -8.17
N PRO A 132 16.23 13.43 -9.47
CA PRO A 132 15.14 13.13 -10.39
C PRO A 132 14.92 11.62 -10.51
N PRO A 133 13.68 11.18 -10.77
CA PRO A 133 13.39 9.77 -10.94
C PRO A 133 14.24 9.18 -12.08
N PRO A 134 14.68 7.93 -11.97
CA PRO A 134 15.44 7.28 -13.03
C PRO A 134 14.58 7.20 -14.30
N ARG A 135 15.19 7.56 -15.44
CA ARG A 135 14.57 7.48 -16.78
C ARG A 135 14.47 6.03 -17.23
#